data_02ae52fae46cab26e35cdd6672812a9c
#
_entry.id   02ae52fae46cab26e35cdd6672812a9c
#
_cell.length_a   1.000
_cell.length_b   1.000
_cell.length_c   1.000
_cell.angle_alpha   90.00
_cell.angle_beta   90.00
_cell.angle_gamma   90.00
#
_symmetry.space_group_name_H-M   'P 1'
#
loop_
_entity.id
_entity.type
_entity.pdbx_description
1 polymer ?
#
loop_
_entity_poly.entity_id
_entity_poly.type
_entity_poly.pdbx_seq_one_letter_code
_entity_poly.pdbx_strand_id
1 'polypeptide(L)'
;MLFRSVSQSRYERVRYIEADCGKCWECRRKKAREWSVRIQEEIKVNKGYFITLTLDEDNMSQLRKELKVRNVKGNENLILKTAHRRMLERIRKETGKSVKHWCVTELGEEKGRAHIHGIYFGKGSEELVTRHWKYGNTFTGKYVSARTANYITKYMSKTDVKHLWFTGRVLCSAGIGRNYTDNNYNNTYREKKTLDVYICRNGQKIALPYYWKTKLFTIEQREQLWKWKQENPYTWVAGERLLKEHYSEQYALIKYYQDYYKKIHGDNEEMWAEQKKANKLARKREAYKKIEKELQKKAKTVRGKRRKRHSDKSE
;
A
#
# COMPACT_ATOMS: atom_id res chain seq x y z
N MET A 1 -17.77 4.10 -12.43
CA MET A 1 -18.84 4.96 -11.93
C MET A 1 -18.78 6.26 -12.72
N LEU A 2 -19.89 6.66 -13.35
CA LEU A 2 -19.98 7.90 -14.13
C LEU A 2 -20.49 9.02 -13.23
N PHE A 3 -19.79 10.11 -13.19
CA PHE A 3 -20.21 11.30 -12.44
C PHE A 3 -20.68 12.39 -13.40
N ARG A 4 -21.73 13.08 -12.99
CA ARG A 4 -22.24 14.23 -13.71
C ARG A 4 -21.38 15.45 -13.40
N SER A 5 -20.71 16.02 -14.40
CA SER A 5 -20.07 17.33 -14.24
C SER A 5 -21.15 18.41 -14.43
N VAL A 6 -21.29 19.29 -13.46
CA VAL A 6 -22.18 20.45 -13.56
C VAL A 6 -21.36 21.58 -14.16
N SER A 7 -21.68 21.96 -15.41
CA SER A 7 -21.15 23.17 -16.04
C SER A 7 -21.95 24.38 -15.57
N GLN A 8 -21.30 25.54 -15.46
CA GLN A 8 -21.94 26.80 -15.04
C GLN A 8 -22.84 27.41 -16.11
N SER A 9 -22.89 26.87 -17.33
CA SER A 9 -23.72 27.38 -18.40
C SER A 9 -24.99 26.54 -18.57
N ARG A 10 -26.16 27.20 -18.64
CA ARG A 10 -27.48 26.57 -18.81
C ARG A 10 -27.62 25.77 -20.12
N TYR A 11 -26.69 25.88 -21.06
CA TYR A 11 -26.79 25.31 -22.42
C TYR A 11 -25.74 24.24 -22.72
N GLU A 12 -24.80 23.93 -21.80
CA GLU A 12 -23.86 22.86 -22.07
C GLU A 12 -24.47 21.48 -21.78
N ARG A 13 -24.28 20.56 -22.73
CA ARG A 13 -24.66 19.16 -22.56
C ARG A 13 -23.95 18.56 -21.37
N VAL A 14 -24.68 17.88 -20.51
CA VAL A 14 -24.13 17.15 -19.40
C VAL A 14 -23.11 16.15 -19.92
N ARG A 15 -21.86 16.32 -19.53
CA ARG A 15 -20.78 15.37 -19.84
C ARG A 15 -20.60 14.41 -18.68
N TYR A 16 -20.60 13.12 -19.00
CA TYR A 16 -20.24 12.09 -18.03
C TYR A 16 -18.73 11.83 -18.13
N ILE A 17 -18.05 11.89 -17.03
CA ILE A 17 -16.62 11.55 -16.94
C ILE A 17 -16.44 10.30 -16.11
N GLU A 18 -15.53 9.44 -16.51
CA GLU A 18 -15.12 8.30 -15.70
C GLU A 18 -14.31 8.78 -14.50
N ALA A 19 -14.71 8.35 -13.32
CA ALA A 19 -14.00 8.68 -12.09
C ALA A 19 -13.81 7.45 -11.22
N ASP A 20 -12.70 7.46 -10.47
CA ASP A 20 -12.39 6.41 -9.51
C ASP A 20 -13.51 6.30 -8.44
N CYS A 21 -14.09 5.13 -8.27
CA CYS A 21 -15.13 4.91 -7.26
C CYS A 21 -14.55 4.89 -5.81
N GLY A 22 -13.23 4.76 -5.65
CA GLY A 22 -12.52 4.73 -4.38
C GLY A 22 -12.70 3.43 -3.56
N LYS A 23 -13.64 2.57 -3.93
CA LYS A 23 -14.07 1.39 -3.16
C LYS A 23 -13.71 0.06 -3.81
N CYS A 24 -13.73 -0.03 -5.14
CA CYS A 24 -13.40 -1.26 -5.85
C CYS A 24 -11.93 -1.65 -5.64
N TRP A 25 -11.61 -2.89 -5.96
CA TRP A 25 -10.28 -3.44 -5.80
C TRP A 25 -9.19 -2.64 -6.54
N GLU A 26 -9.44 -2.21 -7.77
CA GLU A 26 -8.49 -1.41 -8.54
C GLU A 26 -8.22 -0.04 -7.89
N CYS A 27 -9.27 0.64 -7.43
CA CYS A 27 -9.11 1.90 -6.71
C CYS A 27 -8.34 1.73 -5.39
N ARG A 28 -8.59 0.64 -4.66
CA ARG A 28 -7.84 0.31 -3.44
C ARG A 28 -6.37 0.01 -3.75
N ARG A 29 -6.08 -0.75 -4.82
CA ARG A 29 -4.71 -1.00 -5.30
C ARG A 29 -3.98 0.27 -5.71
N LYS A 30 -4.66 1.15 -6.47
CA LYS A 30 -4.11 2.45 -6.85
C LYS A 30 -3.72 3.25 -5.61
N LYS A 31 -4.61 3.35 -4.64
CA LYS A 31 -4.37 4.04 -3.37
C LYS A 31 -3.25 3.40 -2.55
N ALA A 32 -3.18 2.07 -2.51
CA ALA A 32 -2.10 1.35 -1.84
C ALA A 32 -0.73 1.62 -2.50
N ARG A 33 -0.66 1.68 -3.83
CA ARG A 33 0.54 2.07 -4.58
C ARG A 33 0.99 3.50 -4.26
N GLU A 34 0.05 4.44 -4.27
CA GLU A 34 0.33 5.83 -3.93
C GLU A 34 0.91 5.97 -2.51
N TRP A 35 0.34 5.28 -1.55
CA TRP A 35 0.86 5.26 -0.19
C TRP A 35 2.20 4.57 -0.09
N SER A 36 2.39 3.44 -0.77
CA SER A 36 3.67 2.73 -0.75
C SER A 36 4.83 3.62 -1.17
N VAL A 37 4.72 4.36 -2.27
CA VAL A 37 5.80 5.24 -2.72
C VAL A 37 5.98 6.45 -1.81
N ARG A 38 4.90 7.01 -1.26
CA ARG A 38 4.98 8.11 -0.29
C ARG A 38 5.70 7.70 0.99
N ILE A 39 5.41 6.49 1.51
CA ILE A 39 6.10 5.94 2.66
C ILE A 39 7.57 5.67 2.33
N GLN A 40 7.87 5.16 1.13
CA GLN A 40 9.25 4.94 0.70
C GLN A 40 10.06 6.25 0.64
N GLU A 41 9.46 7.34 0.19
CA GLU A 41 10.11 8.66 0.24
C GLU A 41 10.30 9.14 1.67
N GLU A 42 9.30 8.96 2.53
CA GLU A 42 9.41 9.33 3.94
C GLU A 42 10.56 8.60 4.66
N ILE A 43 10.72 7.30 4.39
CA ILE A 43 11.79 6.46 4.98
C ILE A 43 13.20 6.95 4.62
N LYS A 44 13.36 7.64 3.47
CA LYS A 44 14.67 8.18 3.08
C LYS A 44 15.20 9.24 4.03
N VAL A 45 14.30 9.99 4.66
CA VAL A 45 14.63 11.15 5.52
C VAL A 45 14.32 10.90 6.99
N ASN A 46 13.40 10.01 7.29
CA ASN A 46 12.98 9.71 8.66
C ASN A 46 13.08 8.21 8.94
N LYS A 47 13.86 7.85 9.96
CA LYS A 47 13.89 6.47 10.46
C LYS A 47 12.50 6.08 10.96
N GLY A 48 11.99 4.94 10.52
CA GLY A 48 10.69 4.41 10.91
C GLY A 48 10.81 3.08 11.63
N TYR A 49 9.82 2.79 12.49
CA TYR A 49 9.67 1.51 13.19
C TYR A 49 8.31 0.93 12.86
N PHE A 50 8.30 -0.35 12.46
CA PHE A 50 7.06 -1.07 12.22
C PHE A 50 6.53 -1.61 13.54
N ILE A 51 5.32 -1.21 13.90
CA ILE A 51 4.68 -1.61 15.16
C ILE A 51 3.26 -2.09 14.85
N THR A 52 2.91 -3.24 15.41
CA THR A 52 1.54 -3.73 15.43
C THR A 52 0.97 -3.52 16.83
N LEU A 53 -0.14 -2.82 16.90
CA LEU A 53 -0.89 -2.57 18.14
C LEU A 53 -2.13 -3.46 18.11
N THR A 54 -2.29 -4.31 19.11
CA THR A 54 -3.45 -5.18 19.26
C THR A 54 -4.35 -4.61 20.34
N LEU A 55 -5.64 -4.53 20.05
CA LEU A 55 -6.65 -4.17 21.03
C LEU A 55 -7.21 -5.47 21.65
N ASP A 56 -7.14 -5.60 22.96
CA ASP A 56 -7.75 -6.72 23.67
C ASP A 56 -9.27 -6.55 23.81
N GLU A 57 -9.96 -7.61 24.22
CA GLU A 57 -11.42 -7.63 24.25
C GLU A 57 -12.00 -6.78 25.38
N ASP A 58 -11.31 -6.71 26.52
CA ASP A 58 -11.75 -5.91 27.67
C ASP A 58 -11.72 -4.43 27.34
N ASN A 59 -10.58 -3.97 26.78
CA ASN A 59 -10.43 -2.59 26.31
C ASN A 59 -11.35 -2.27 25.14
N MET A 60 -11.61 -3.24 24.24
CA MET A 60 -12.60 -3.09 23.17
C MET A 60 -13.98 -2.84 23.75
N SER A 61 -14.39 -3.65 24.73
CA SER A 61 -15.69 -3.53 25.41
C SER A 61 -15.81 -2.22 26.18
N GLN A 62 -14.77 -1.83 26.93
CA GLN A 62 -14.73 -0.57 27.65
C GLN A 62 -14.88 0.63 26.74
N LEU A 63 -14.04 0.71 25.66
CA LEU A 63 -14.11 1.80 24.69
C LEU A 63 -15.46 1.85 23.98
N ARG A 64 -16.08 0.70 23.70
CA ARG A 64 -17.43 0.62 23.15
C ARG A 64 -18.44 1.32 24.05
N LYS A 65 -18.40 1.01 25.37
CA LYS A 65 -19.29 1.62 26.38
C LYS A 65 -19.05 3.13 26.47
N GLU A 66 -17.81 3.56 26.57
CA GLU A 66 -17.43 4.99 26.63
C GLU A 66 -17.89 5.77 25.40
N LEU A 67 -17.76 5.18 24.22
CA LEU A 67 -18.20 5.78 22.95
C LEU A 67 -19.72 5.68 22.73
N LYS A 68 -20.45 5.02 23.64
CA LYS A 68 -21.90 4.81 23.56
C LYS A 68 -22.36 4.15 22.26
N VAL A 69 -21.49 3.31 21.64
CA VAL A 69 -21.86 2.57 20.45
C VAL A 69 -22.55 1.26 20.82
N ARG A 70 -23.66 0.96 20.14
CA ARG A 70 -24.50 -0.21 20.44
C ARG A 70 -23.75 -1.52 20.24
N ASN A 71 -23.05 -1.66 19.12
CA ASN A 71 -22.34 -2.87 18.74
C ASN A 71 -20.88 -2.58 18.40
N VAL A 72 -19.98 -3.54 18.61
CA VAL A 72 -18.60 -3.49 18.12
C VAL A 72 -18.58 -3.63 16.60
N LYS A 73 -19.34 -4.62 16.07
CA LYS A 73 -19.43 -4.89 14.64
C LYS A 73 -19.89 -3.65 13.86
N GLY A 74 -19.05 -3.21 12.93
CA GLY A 74 -19.23 -1.97 12.15
C GLY A 74 -18.67 -0.70 12.81
N ASN A 75 -18.27 -0.76 14.09
CA ASN A 75 -17.66 0.37 14.82
C ASN A 75 -16.19 0.15 15.21
N GLU A 76 -15.58 -0.96 14.76
CA GLU A 76 -14.20 -1.33 15.09
C GLU A 76 -13.22 -0.21 14.71
N ASN A 77 -13.40 0.40 13.56
CA ASN A 77 -12.56 1.51 13.11
C ASN A 77 -12.69 2.76 13.99
N LEU A 78 -13.86 3.05 14.53
CA LEU A 78 -14.07 4.16 15.45
C LEU A 78 -13.37 3.91 16.79
N ILE A 79 -13.49 2.69 17.30
CA ILE A 79 -12.85 2.27 18.56
C ILE A 79 -11.33 2.30 18.41
N LEU A 80 -10.78 1.67 17.35
CA LEU A 80 -9.34 1.67 17.07
C LEU A 80 -8.78 3.07 16.87
N LYS A 81 -9.47 3.92 16.11
CA LYS A 81 -9.09 5.33 15.93
C LYS A 81 -9.05 6.08 17.26
N THR A 82 -10.00 5.84 18.13
CA THR A 82 -10.07 6.50 19.46
C THR A 82 -8.91 6.04 20.35
N ALA A 83 -8.66 4.73 20.43
CA ALA A 83 -7.53 4.18 21.18
C ALA A 83 -6.19 4.75 20.68
N HIS A 84 -5.98 4.75 19.37
CA HIS A 84 -4.79 5.29 18.74
C HIS A 84 -4.61 6.79 19.00
N ARG A 85 -5.67 7.59 18.86
CA ARG A 85 -5.64 9.03 19.15
C ARG A 85 -5.25 9.28 20.61
N ARG A 86 -5.87 8.58 21.56
CA ARG A 86 -5.55 8.72 22.99
C ARG A 86 -4.09 8.33 23.32
N MET A 87 -3.54 7.33 22.64
CA MET A 87 -2.11 7.02 22.74
C MET A 87 -1.24 8.20 22.26
N LEU A 88 -1.53 8.75 21.10
CA LEU A 88 -0.81 9.92 20.56
C LEU A 88 -0.94 11.15 21.44
N GLU A 89 -2.08 11.37 22.07
CA GLU A 89 -2.30 12.45 23.03
C GLU A 89 -1.45 12.29 24.29
N ARG A 90 -1.32 11.06 24.82
CA ARG A 90 -0.41 10.76 25.94
C ARG A 90 1.05 11.02 25.58
N ILE A 91 1.49 10.59 24.41
CA ILE A 91 2.84 10.88 23.92
C ILE A 91 3.06 12.39 23.82
N ARG A 92 2.09 13.12 23.27
CA ARG A 92 2.20 14.57 23.15
C ARG A 92 2.27 15.28 24.49
N LYS A 93 1.51 14.82 25.48
CA LYS A 93 1.58 15.37 26.86
C LYS A 93 2.95 15.18 27.49
N GLU A 94 3.59 14.04 27.24
CA GLU A 94 4.91 13.74 27.79
C GLU A 94 6.04 14.47 27.03
N THR A 95 5.98 14.49 25.71
CA THR A 95 7.11 14.96 24.87
C THR A 95 6.95 16.34 24.27
N GLY A 96 5.78 16.97 24.42
CA GLY A 96 5.43 18.21 23.74
C GLY A 96 5.19 18.07 22.25
N LYS A 97 5.46 16.90 21.65
CA LYS A 97 5.40 16.67 20.20
C LYS A 97 4.61 15.41 19.87
N SER A 98 3.97 15.40 18.70
CA SER A 98 3.28 14.22 18.18
C SER A 98 4.23 13.34 17.37
N VAL A 99 4.12 12.03 17.53
CA VAL A 99 4.88 11.07 16.70
C VAL A 99 4.29 11.02 15.30
N LYS A 100 5.12 11.25 14.29
CA LYS A 100 4.73 11.08 12.89
C LYS A 100 4.48 9.62 12.60
N HIS A 101 3.35 9.31 11.94
CA HIS A 101 2.93 7.92 11.74
C HIS A 101 2.13 7.72 10.46
N TRP A 102 2.16 6.49 9.96
CA TRP A 102 1.25 5.97 8.96
C TRP A 102 0.80 4.57 9.38
N CYS A 103 -0.48 4.39 9.57
CA CYS A 103 -1.05 3.16 10.10
C CYS A 103 -2.28 2.73 9.29
N VAL A 104 -2.61 1.45 9.36
CA VAL A 104 -3.84 0.87 8.80
C VAL A 104 -4.46 -0.08 9.80
N THR A 105 -5.78 -0.03 9.91
CA THR A 105 -6.55 -0.93 10.78
C THR A 105 -6.82 -2.25 10.07
N GLU A 106 -6.84 -3.36 10.82
CA GLU A 106 -7.14 -4.71 10.34
C GLU A 106 -7.90 -5.50 11.41
N LEU A 107 -8.69 -6.49 10.98
CA LEU A 107 -9.18 -7.56 11.84
C LEU A 107 -8.36 -8.83 11.58
N GLY A 108 -7.91 -9.47 12.65
CA GLY A 108 -7.10 -10.70 12.56
C GLY A 108 -7.91 -11.87 11.99
N GLU A 109 -7.26 -12.70 11.18
CA GLU A 109 -7.90 -13.78 10.41
C GLU A 109 -8.51 -14.87 11.29
N GLU A 110 -7.87 -15.21 12.42
CA GLU A 110 -8.32 -16.33 13.26
C GLU A 110 -9.44 -15.93 14.23
N LYS A 111 -9.23 -14.88 14.99
CA LYS A 111 -10.11 -14.47 16.10
C LYS A 111 -10.80 -13.12 15.89
N GLY A 112 -10.66 -12.51 14.72
CA GLY A 112 -11.24 -11.19 14.44
C GLY A 112 -10.71 -10.06 15.33
N ARG A 113 -9.58 -10.25 16.02
CA ARG A 113 -9.02 -9.23 16.90
C ARG A 113 -8.64 -7.98 16.12
N ALA A 114 -8.96 -6.83 16.69
CA ALA A 114 -8.68 -5.56 16.06
C ALA A 114 -7.22 -5.17 16.23
N HIS A 115 -6.56 -4.89 15.10
CA HIS A 115 -5.15 -4.51 15.02
C HIS A 115 -4.97 -3.17 14.32
N ILE A 116 -3.88 -2.51 14.67
CA ILE A 116 -3.35 -1.37 13.91
C ILE A 116 -1.92 -1.73 13.50
N HIS A 117 -1.69 -1.89 12.21
CA HIS A 117 -0.35 -2.02 11.66
C HIS A 117 0.16 -0.64 11.28
N GLY A 118 1.30 -0.24 11.83
CA GLY A 118 1.80 1.12 11.64
C GLY A 118 3.30 1.22 11.42
N ILE A 119 3.70 2.31 10.79
CA ILE A 119 5.07 2.81 10.80
C ILE A 119 5.05 4.12 11.59
N TYR A 120 5.84 4.15 12.63
CA TYR A 120 6.04 5.33 13.47
C TYR A 120 7.43 5.89 13.22
N PHE A 121 7.52 7.16 12.88
CA PHE A 121 8.75 7.82 12.44
C PHE A 121 9.37 8.65 13.55
N GLY A 122 10.70 8.65 13.59
CA GLY A 122 11.50 9.40 14.53
C GLY A 122 12.26 8.51 15.52
N LYS A 123 13.43 8.97 15.96
CA LYS A 123 14.25 8.27 16.98
C LYS A 123 13.44 8.17 18.28
N GLY A 124 13.42 7.00 18.90
CA GLY A 124 12.69 6.74 20.17
C GLY A 124 11.16 6.59 20.00
N SER A 125 10.61 6.69 18.79
CA SER A 125 9.16 6.53 18.58
C SER A 125 8.67 5.14 18.94
N GLU A 126 9.52 4.10 18.83
CA GLU A 126 9.21 2.73 19.21
C GLU A 126 8.92 2.61 20.71
N GLU A 127 9.81 3.13 21.54
CA GLU A 127 9.67 3.11 23.00
C GLU A 127 8.45 3.92 23.45
N LEU A 128 8.26 5.12 22.87
CA LEU A 128 7.11 5.98 23.17
C LEU A 128 5.79 5.29 22.85
N VAL A 129 5.67 4.70 21.67
CA VAL A 129 4.44 4.02 21.24
C VAL A 129 4.16 2.81 22.12
N THR A 130 5.15 1.98 22.39
CA THR A 130 5.00 0.78 23.23
C THR A 130 4.61 1.15 24.65
N ARG A 131 5.25 2.16 25.24
CA ARG A 131 4.97 2.64 26.61
C ARG A 131 3.57 3.23 26.75
N HIS A 132 3.09 3.93 25.72
CA HIS A 132 1.79 4.62 25.77
C HIS A 132 0.61 3.83 25.19
N TRP A 133 0.85 2.67 24.57
CA TRP A 133 -0.22 1.79 24.20
C TRP A 133 -0.75 1.05 25.44
N LYS A 134 -1.95 1.41 25.89
CA LYS A 134 -2.57 0.87 27.12
C LYS A 134 -3.78 -0.03 26.84
N TYR A 135 -3.94 -0.49 25.61
CA TYR A 135 -5.15 -1.18 25.16
C TYR A 135 -4.93 -2.62 24.73
N GLY A 136 -3.78 -3.20 25.07
CA GLY A 136 -3.42 -4.56 24.74
C GLY A 136 -1.96 -4.69 24.30
N ASN A 137 -1.67 -5.73 23.56
CA ASN A 137 -0.29 -6.09 23.20
C ASN A 137 0.30 -5.23 22.09
N THR A 138 1.60 -5.07 22.12
CA THR A 138 2.39 -4.45 21.05
C THR A 138 3.39 -5.45 20.49
N PHE A 139 3.58 -5.43 19.17
CA PHE A 139 4.66 -6.17 18.51
C PHE A 139 5.49 -5.18 17.69
N THR A 140 6.80 -5.20 17.90
CA THR A 140 7.73 -4.33 17.19
C THR A 140 8.57 -5.12 16.21
N GLY A 141 8.52 -4.74 14.94
CA GLY A 141 9.37 -5.28 13.87
C GLY A 141 10.71 -4.55 13.81
N LYS A 142 11.77 -5.25 13.36
CA LYS A 142 13.15 -4.75 13.45
C LYS A 142 13.42 -3.47 12.67
N TYR A 143 13.20 -3.43 11.36
CA TYR A 143 13.55 -2.28 10.51
C TYR A 143 12.52 -2.01 9.44
N VAL A 144 12.29 -0.73 9.16
CA VAL A 144 11.43 -0.29 8.08
C VAL A 144 12.25 -0.07 6.81
N SER A 145 11.82 -0.71 5.74
CA SER A 145 12.41 -0.64 4.41
C SER A 145 11.33 -0.44 3.33
N ALA A 146 11.74 -0.28 2.09
CA ALA A 146 10.81 -0.26 0.96
C ALA A 146 9.93 -1.54 0.90
N ARG A 147 10.45 -2.69 1.35
CA ARG A 147 9.67 -3.93 1.47
C ARG A 147 8.61 -3.83 2.54
N THR A 148 8.92 -3.20 3.67
CA THR A 148 7.96 -2.93 4.76
C THR A 148 6.84 -2.00 4.28
N ALA A 149 7.17 -0.94 3.54
CA ALA A 149 6.18 -0.04 2.95
C ALA A 149 5.22 -0.79 2.00
N ASN A 150 5.76 -1.65 1.14
CA ASN A 150 4.95 -2.50 0.28
C ASN A 150 4.12 -3.54 1.06
N TYR A 151 4.66 -4.07 2.14
CA TYR A 151 3.97 -5.03 3.00
C TYR A 151 2.78 -4.40 3.72
N ILE A 152 2.98 -3.27 4.39
CA ILE A 152 1.93 -2.63 5.17
C ILE A 152 0.78 -2.09 4.30
N THR A 153 1.10 -1.59 3.10
CA THR A 153 0.07 -1.07 2.19
C THR A 153 -0.80 -2.16 1.57
N LYS A 154 -0.41 -3.45 1.65
CA LYS A 154 -1.25 -4.58 1.24
C LYS A 154 -2.55 -4.66 2.04
N TYR A 155 -2.53 -4.29 3.31
CA TYR A 155 -3.73 -4.29 4.15
C TYR A 155 -4.83 -3.33 3.64
N MET A 156 -4.47 -2.34 2.82
CA MET A 156 -5.45 -1.46 2.18
C MET A 156 -6.19 -2.11 1.01
N SER A 157 -5.55 -3.06 0.33
CA SER A 157 -6.13 -3.77 -0.83
C SER A 157 -6.60 -5.18 -0.49
N LYS A 158 -6.28 -5.68 0.71
CA LYS A 158 -6.71 -6.99 1.17
C LYS A 158 -8.23 -6.96 1.40
N THR A 159 -8.94 -7.90 0.80
CA THR A 159 -10.34 -8.16 1.12
C THR A 159 -10.37 -9.15 2.27
N ASP A 160 -11.02 -8.75 3.35
CA ASP A 160 -11.27 -9.65 4.46
C ASP A 160 -12.55 -10.44 4.17
N VAL A 161 -12.37 -11.67 3.66
CA VAL A 161 -13.49 -12.53 3.28
C VAL A 161 -14.31 -12.94 4.50
N LYS A 162 -13.69 -13.03 5.68
CA LYS A 162 -14.37 -13.41 6.93
C LYS A 162 -15.16 -12.24 7.53
N HIS A 163 -14.72 -11.01 7.27
CA HIS A 163 -15.30 -9.80 7.85
C HIS A 163 -15.71 -8.81 6.75
N LEU A 164 -16.64 -9.21 5.89
CA LEU A 164 -17.07 -8.41 4.72
C LEU A 164 -17.59 -7.01 5.08
N TRP A 165 -18.05 -6.81 6.32
CA TRP A 165 -18.47 -5.50 6.83
C TRP A 165 -17.32 -4.57 7.19
N PHE A 166 -16.10 -5.11 7.35
CA PHE A 166 -14.93 -4.34 7.76
C PHE A 166 -14.10 -3.92 6.58
N THR A 167 -13.75 -2.65 6.55
CA THR A 167 -12.77 -2.12 5.59
C THR A 167 -11.68 -1.38 6.37
N GLY A 168 -10.44 -1.82 6.22
CA GLY A 168 -9.29 -1.18 6.87
C GLY A 168 -9.21 0.31 6.56
N ARG A 169 -8.97 1.14 7.57
CA ARG A 169 -8.82 2.59 7.46
C ARG A 169 -7.38 3.01 7.68
N VAL A 170 -6.94 3.98 6.91
CA VAL A 170 -5.63 4.62 7.09
C VAL A 170 -5.74 5.70 8.16
N LEU A 171 -4.83 5.65 9.13
CA LEU A 171 -4.61 6.66 10.16
C LEU A 171 -3.19 7.21 9.93
N CYS A 172 -3.05 8.47 9.59
CA CYS A 172 -1.73 9.02 9.27
C CYS A 172 -1.57 10.48 9.66
N SER A 173 -0.34 10.85 9.94
CA SER A 173 0.08 12.23 10.09
C SER A 173 0.01 12.96 8.75
N ALA A 174 -0.20 14.26 8.79
CA ALA A 174 -0.06 15.11 7.61
C ALA A 174 1.37 15.08 7.07
N GLY A 175 1.52 15.27 5.78
CA GLY A 175 2.82 15.47 5.15
C GLY A 175 3.68 14.20 4.98
N ILE A 176 3.15 12.98 5.09
CA ILE A 176 3.91 11.77 4.77
C ILE A 176 4.41 11.83 3.31
N GLY A 177 5.73 11.70 3.12
CA GLY A 177 6.38 11.78 1.82
C GLY A 177 6.46 13.19 1.23
N ARG A 178 6.28 14.24 2.04
CA ARG A 178 6.36 15.65 1.60
C ARG A 178 7.76 16.01 1.09
N ASN A 179 8.81 15.41 1.66
CA ASN A 179 10.20 15.59 1.24
C ASN A 179 10.40 15.43 -0.27
N TYR A 180 9.58 14.60 -0.93
CA TYR A 180 9.63 14.46 -2.39
C TYR A 180 9.26 15.77 -3.11
N THR A 181 8.30 16.54 -2.59
CA THR A 181 7.83 17.78 -3.18
C THR A 181 8.66 18.99 -2.77
N ASP A 182 9.35 18.91 -1.65
CA ASP A 182 10.16 20.00 -1.10
C ASP A 182 11.58 20.01 -1.69
N ASN A 183 11.97 18.96 -2.42
CA ASN A 183 13.26 18.84 -3.05
C ASN A 183 13.30 19.61 -4.40
N ASN A 184 14.29 20.50 -4.57
CA ASN A 184 14.47 21.32 -5.78
C ASN A 184 14.59 20.51 -7.08
N TYR A 185 15.00 19.25 -7.00
CA TYR A 185 15.03 18.32 -8.13
C TYR A 185 13.67 18.17 -8.83
N ASN A 186 12.57 18.42 -8.11
CA ASN A 186 11.21 18.30 -8.64
C ASN A 186 10.73 19.51 -9.43
N ASN A 187 11.54 20.55 -9.62
CA ASN A 187 11.25 21.64 -10.54
C ASN A 187 11.07 21.15 -11.98
N THR A 188 11.67 20.01 -12.34
CA THR A 188 11.47 19.34 -13.63
C THR A 188 10.00 19.05 -13.93
N TYR A 189 9.17 18.79 -12.92
CA TYR A 189 7.71 18.60 -13.11
C TYR A 189 7.02 19.92 -13.42
N ARG A 190 7.47 21.03 -12.84
CA ARG A 190 6.94 22.37 -13.09
C ARG A 190 7.28 22.86 -14.49
N GLU A 191 8.49 22.56 -14.97
CA GLU A 191 8.95 22.94 -16.30
C GLU A 191 8.33 22.07 -17.39
N LYS A 192 8.22 20.75 -17.17
CA LYS A 192 7.60 19.79 -18.09
C LYS A 192 6.14 19.58 -17.73
N LYS A 193 5.26 20.45 -18.20
CA LYS A 193 3.81 20.45 -17.88
C LYS A 193 3.08 19.12 -18.13
N THR A 194 3.67 18.20 -18.89
CA THR A 194 3.09 16.88 -19.24
C THR A 194 3.64 15.72 -18.41
N LEU A 195 4.67 15.95 -17.56
CA LEU A 195 5.31 14.90 -16.81
C LEU A 195 4.64 14.69 -15.45
N ASP A 196 3.72 13.75 -15.34
CA ASP A 196 3.03 13.39 -14.10
C ASP A 196 3.27 11.94 -13.64
N VAL A 197 4.50 11.47 -13.80
CA VAL A 197 4.92 10.12 -13.44
C VAL A 197 5.96 10.12 -12.33
N TYR A 198 5.91 9.10 -11.48
CA TYR A 198 6.96 8.78 -10.51
C TYR A 198 7.74 7.57 -11.01
N ILE A 199 9.06 7.65 -10.94
CA ILE A 199 9.95 6.55 -11.33
C ILE A 199 10.38 5.80 -10.07
N CYS A 200 9.93 4.56 -9.96
CA CYS A 200 10.31 3.67 -8.86
C CYS A 200 11.79 3.27 -8.97
N ARG A 201 12.38 2.79 -7.87
CA ARG A 201 13.79 2.33 -7.84
C ARG A 201 14.13 1.26 -8.87
N ASN A 202 13.15 0.45 -9.28
CA ASN A 202 13.30 -0.58 -10.31
C ASN A 202 13.06 -0.05 -11.74
N GLY A 203 13.03 1.25 -11.93
CA GLY A 203 12.78 1.90 -13.23
C GLY A 203 11.30 1.92 -13.65
N GLN A 204 10.41 1.25 -12.93
CA GLN A 204 8.99 1.24 -13.26
C GLN A 204 8.39 2.64 -13.11
N LYS A 205 7.70 3.11 -14.15
CA LYS A 205 6.95 4.36 -14.12
C LYS A 205 5.53 4.12 -13.61
N ILE A 206 5.10 4.90 -12.64
CA ILE A 206 3.73 4.90 -12.11
C ILE A 206 3.17 6.31 -12.16
N ALA A 207 1.84 6.44 -12.14
CA ALA A 207 1.21 7.74 -12.02
C ALA A 207 1.67 8.44 -10.73
N LEU A 208 2.00 9.72 -10.83
CA LEU A 208 2.36 10.52 -9.67
C LEU A 208 1.22 10.52 -8.66
N PRO A 209 1.45 10.22 -7.36
CA PRO A 209 0.43 10.28 -6.32
C PRO A 209 -0.33 11.62 -6.31
N TYR A 210 -1.64 11.56 -6.12
CA TYR A 210 -2.49 12.74 -6.13
C TYR A 210 -2.03 13.81 -5.15
N TYR A 211 -1.57 13.41 -3.96
CA TYR A 211 -1.01 14.32 -2.96
C TYR A 211 0.16 15.16 -3.52
N TRP A 212 1.08 14.54 -4.27
CA TRP A 212 2.19 15.25 -4.88
C TRP A 212 1.74 16.11 -6.07
N LYS A 213 0.76 15.62 -6.86
CA LYS A 213 0.18 16.43 -7.95
C LYS A 213 -0.38 17.74 -7.44
N THR A 214 -1.08 17.72 -6.29
CA THR A 214 -1.64 18.94 -5.71
C THR A 214 -0.60 19.88 -5.12
N LYS A 215 0.61 19.42 -4.87
CA LYS A 215 1.73 20.23 -4.35
C LYS A 215 2.64 20.76 -5.45
N LEU A 216 2.83 19.97 -6.51
CA LEU A 216 3.75 20.30 -7.62
C LEU A 216 3.07 21.11 -8.72
N PHE A 217 1.77 20.95 -8.93
CA PHE A 217 1.03 21.60 -9.99
C PHE A 217 -0.08 22.51 -9.44
N THR A 218 -0.23 23.70 -10.02
CA THR A 218 -1.38 24.56 -9.76
C THR A 218 -2.67 23.93 -10.30
N ILE A 219 -3.82 24.53 -10.01
CA ILE A 219 -5.11 24.07 -10.54
C ILE A 219 -5.09 24.14 -12.05
N GLU A 220 -4.64 25.26 -12.61
CA GLU A 220 -4.57 25.52 -14.05
C GLU A 220 -3.62 24.53 -14.74
N GLN A 221 -2.46 24.25 -14.16
CA GLN A 221 -1.53 23.25 -14.70
C GLN A 221 -2.13 21.85 -14.70
N ARG A 222 -2.91 21.49 -13.67
CA ARG A 222 -3.59 20.19 -13.62
C ARG A 222 -4.70 20.08 -14.67
N GLU A 223 -5.42 21.18 -14.94
CA GLU A 223 -6.41 21.25 -16.00
C GLU A 223 -5.77 21.15 -17.39
N GLN A 224 -4.65 21.85 -17.62
CA GLN A 224 -3.88 21.73 -18.84
C GLN A 224 -3.36 20.30 -19.06
N LEU A 225 -2.84 19.67 -17.99
CA LEU A 225 -2.40 18.27 -18.04
C LEU A 225 -3.57 17.32 -18.36
N TRP A 226 -4.74 17.59 -17.78
CA TRP A 226 -5.95 16.81 -18.08
C TRP A 226 -6.38 16.99 -19.53
N LYS A 227 -6.45 18.22 -20.04
CA LYS A 227 -6.77 18.52 -21.46
C LYS A 227 -5.80 17.82 -22.40
N TRP A 228 -4.50 17.96 -22.15
CA TRP A 228 -3.48 17.27 -22.94
C TRP A 228 -3.68 15.75 -22.95
N LYS A 229 -4.04 15.15 -21.81
CA LYS A 229 -4.36 13.72 -21.77
C LYS A 229 -5.62 13.35 -22.53
N GLN A 230 -6.61 14.23 -22.58
CA GLN A 230 -7.82 14.00 -23.38
C GLN A 230 -7.54 14.11 -24.88
N GLU A 231 -6.71 15.05 -25.27
CA GLU A 231 -6.32 15.27 -26.68
C GLU A 231 -5.36 14.20 -27.19
N ASN A 232 -4.62 13.53 -26.29
CA ASN A 232 -3.76 12.42 -26.70
C ASN A 232 -4.62 11.29 -27.28
N PRO A 233 -4.44 10.95 -28.57
CA PRO A 233 -5.31 9.98 -29.24
C PRO A 233 -5.11 8.55 -28.76
N TYR A 234 -4.08 8.29 -27.97
CA TYR A 234 -3.74 6.94 -27.52
C TYR A 234 -4.11 6.69 -26.06
N THR A 235 -4.46 5.45 -25.78
CA THR A 235 -4.60 4.88 -24.44
C THR A 235 -3.81 3.58 -24.33
N TRP A 236 -3.59 3.11 -23.08
CA TRP A 236 -2.92 1.84 -22.81
C TRP A 236 -3.91 0.88 -22.17
N VAL A 237 -4.16 -0.23 -22.83
CA VAL A 237 -5.06 -1.29 -22.36
C VAL A 237 -4.26 -2.58 -22.25
N ALA A 238 -4.23 -3.18 -21.08
CA ALA A 238 -3.50 -4.44 -20.80
C ALA A 238 -2.01 -4.46 -21.24
N GLY A 239 -1.38 -3.29 -21.38
CA GLY A 239 0.01 -3.15 -21.84
C GLY A 239 0.16 -2.86 -23.33
N GLU A 240 -0.93 -2.83 -24.08
CA GLU A 240 -0.97 -2.49 -25.50
C GLU A 240 -1.42 -1.05 -25.71
N ARG A 241 -0.80 -0.38 -26.68
CA ARG A 241 -1.13 1.00 -27.06
C ARG A 241 -2.18 1.01 -28.15
N LEU A 242 -3.36 1.53 -27.84
CA LEU A 242 -4.50 1.59 -28.74
C LEU A 242 -4.97 3.03 -28.96
N LEU A 243 -5.64 3.29 -30.08
CA LEU A 243 -6.34 4.55 -30.30
C LEU A 243 -7.57 4.63 -29.39
N LYS A 244 -7.83 5.80 -28.83
CA LYS A 244 -8.99 6.01 -27.93
C LYS A 244 -10.32 5.87 -28.67
N GLU A 245 -10.38 6.23 -29.94
CA GLU A 245 -11.57 6.09 -30.78
C GLU A 245 -11.92 4.63 -31.11
N HIS A 246 -10.98 3.71 -31.01
CA HIS A 246 -11.19 2.28 -31.24
C HIS A 246 -11.76 1.58 -30.00
N TYR A 247 -12.93 2.02 -29.53
CA TYR A 247 -13.58 1.46 -28.34
C TYR A 247 -13.87 -0.04 -28.46
N SER A 248 -14.23 -0.51 -29.65
CA SER A 248 -14.47 -1.94 -29.89
C SER A 248 -13.25 -2.79 -29.68
N GLU A 249 -12.08 -2.36 -30.16
CA GLU A 249 -10.79 -3.05 -29.97
C GLU A 249 -10.39 -3.03 -28.51
N GLN A 250 -10.53 -1.88 -27.84
CA GLN A 250 -10.24 -1.75 -26.41
C GLN A 250 -11.11 -2.70 -25.58
N TYR A 251 -12.40 -2.75 -25.88
CA TYR A 251 -13.35 -3.63 -25.19
C TYR A 251 -13.04 -5.11 -25.47
N ALA A 252 -12.76 -5.46 -26.72
CA ALA A 252 -12.40 -6.81 -27.11
C ALA A 252 -11.12 -7.28 -26.39
N LEU A 253 -10.11 -6.42 -26.30
CA LEU A 253 -8.85 -6.71 -25.61
C LEU A 253 -9.06 -6.87 -24.09
N ILE A 254 -9.84 -5.98 -23.47
CA ILE A 254 -10.20 -6.09 -22.05
C ILE A 254 -10.92 -7.41 -21.80
N LYS A 255 -11.93 -7.73 -22.62
CA LYS A 255 -12.70 -8.98 -22.50
C LYS A 255 -11.83 -10.20 -22.70
N TYR A 256 -10.96 -10.20 -23.72
CA TYR A 256 -10.01 -11.28 -23.97
C TYR A 256 -9.15 -11.56 -22.72
N TYR A 257 -8.55 -10.53 -22.12
CA TYR A 257 -7.74 -10.74 -20.93
C TYR A 257 -8.56 -11.14 -19.70
N GLN A 258 -9.79 -10.63 -19.56
CA GLN A 258 -10.69 -11.07 -18.48
C GLN A 258 -11.03 -12.54 -18.63
N ASP A 259 -11.41 -12.99 -19.83
CA ASP A 259 -11.77 -14.39 -20.10
C ASP A 259 -10.55 -15.31 -19.98
N TYR A 260 -9.37 -14.85 -20.42
CA TYR A 260 -8.11 -15.56 -20.23
C TYR A 260 -7.78 -15.74 -18.74
N TYR A 261 -7.97 -14.70 -17.92
CA TYR A 261 -7.76 -14.79 -16.49
C TYR A 261 -8.82 -15.65 -15.79
N LYS A 262 -10.08 -15.57 -16.22
CA LYS A 262 -11.17 -16.43 -15.75
C LYS A 262 -10.85 -17.91 -16.01
N LYS A 263 -10.39 -18.24 -17.21
CA LYS A 263 -10.01 -19.59 -17.59
C LYS A 263 -8.89 -20.17 -16.71
N ILE A 264 -7.95 -19.33 -16.27
CA ILE A 264 -6.80 -19.77 -15.48
C ILE A 264 -7.10 -19.80 -13.98
N HIS A 265 -7.94 -18.89 -13.50
CA HIS A 265 -8.04 -18.57 -12.07
C HIS A 265 -9.46 -18.61 -11.49
N GLY A 266 -10.48 -18.92 -12.30
CA GLY A 266 -11.89 -18.91 -11.88
C GLY A 266 -12.54 -17.52 -12.02
N ASP A 267 -13.78 -17.38 -11.55
CA ASP A 267 -14.62 -16.19 -11.82
C ASP A 267 -14.40 -14.99 -10.87
N ASN A 268 -13.57 -15.13 -9.85
CA ASN A 268 -13.36 -14.08 -8.84
C ASN A 268 -12.03 -13.36 -9.03
N GLU A 269 -12.04 -12.07 -9.40
CA GLU A 269 -10.85 -11.24 -9.60
C GLU A 269 -9.94 -11.19 -8.37
N GLU A 270 -10.50 -11.24 -7.17
CA GLU A 270 -9.75 -11.24 -5.93
C GLU A 270 -9.01 -12.57 -5.73
N MET A 271 -9.63 -13.69 -6.05
CA MET A 271 -8.99 -14.99 -6.08
C MET A 271 -7.84 -15.04 -7.08
N TRP A 272 -7.97 -14.39 -8.24
CA TRP A 272 -6.88 -14.34 -9.22
C TRP A 272 -5.66 -13.59 -8.69
N ALA A 273 -5.87 -12.47 -8.03
CA ALA A 273 -4.78 -11.70 -7.44
C ALA A 273 -4.08 -12.49 -6.33
N GLU A 274 -4.82 -13.21 -5.51
CA GLU A 274 -4.28 -14.07 -4.44
C GLU A 274 -3.57 -15.28 -5.01
N GLN A 275 -4.14 -15.95 -6.00
CA GLN A 275 -3.53 -17.11 -6.65
C GLN A 275 -2.28 -16.76 -7.46
N LYS A 276 -2.27 -15.62 -8.16
CA LYS A 276 -1.07 -15.08 -8.82
C LYS A 276 0.05 -14.83 -7.81
N LYS A 277 -0.30 -14.35 -6.62
CA LYS A 277 0.63 -14.09 -5.53
C LYS A 277 1.13 -15.39 -4.88
N ALA A 278 0.23 -16.36 -4.67
CA ALA A 278 0.57 -17.69 -4.17
C ALA A 278 1.51 -18.41 -5.15
N ASN A 279 1.21 -18.39 -6.45
CA ASN A 279 2.05 -18.97 -7.50
C ASN A 279 3.43 -18.31 -7.58
N LYS A 280 3.50 -16.96 -7.44
CA LYS A 280 4.78 -16.25 -7.38
C LYS A 280 5.59 -16.64 -6.15
N LEU A 281 4.93 -16.83 -5.00
CA LEU A 281 5.57 -17.26 -3.76
C LEU A 281 6.05 -18.71 -3.85
N ALA A 282 5.24 -19.60 -4.45
CA ALA A 282 5.61 -20.99 -4.70
C ALA A 282 6.85 -21.10 -5.60
N ARG A 283 6.88 -20.36 -6.72
CA ARG A 283 8.07 -20.30 -7.61
C ARG A 283 9.32 -19.80 -6.88
N LYS A 284 9.18 -18.81 -6.01
CA LYS A 284 10.31 -18.34 -5.18
C LYS A 284 10.78 -19.41 -4.20
N ARG A 285 9.86 -20.12 -3.54
CA ARG A 285 10.20 -21.23 -2.63
C ARG A 285 10.93 -22.36 -3.36
N GLU A 286 10.48 -22.71 -4.56
CA GLU A 286 11.16 -23.72 -5.39
C GLU A 286 12.56 -23.27 -5.81
N ALA A 287 12.73 -22.01 -6.20
CA ALA A 287 14.04 -21.44 -6.52
C ALA A 287 14.99 -21.52 -5.31
N TYR A 288 14.52 -21.14 -4.12
CA TYR A 288 15.31 -21.26 -2.90
C TYR A 288 15.69 -22.72 -2.58
N LYS A 289 14.76 -23.65 -2.70
CA LYS A 289 15.04 -25.09 -2.51
C LYS A 289 16.09 -25.62 -3.50
N LYS A 290 16.08 -25.15 -4.75
CA LYS A 290 17.12 -25.49 -5.74
C LYS A 290 18.49 -24.97 -5.33
N ILE A 291 18.57 -23.69 -4.94
CA ILE A 291 19.82 -23.08 -4.46
C ILE A 291 20.34 -23.79 -3.22
N GLU A 292 19.48 -24.11 -2.27
CA GLU A 292 19.86 -24.83 -1.04
C GLU A 292 20.41 -26.22 -1.35
N LYS A 293 19.76 -26.98 -2.27
CA LYS A 293 20.27 -28.28 -2.74
C LYS A 293 21.62 -28.16 -3.43
N GLU A 294 21.85 -27.11 -4.22
CA GLU A 294 23.15 -26.87 -4.86
C GLU A 294 24.24 -26.53 -3.86
N LEU A 295 23.93 -25.71 -2.86
CA LEU A 295 24.85 -25.38 -1.76
C LEU A 295 25.22 -26.63 -0.95
N GLN A 296 24.23 -27.49 -0.65
CA GLN A 296 24.47 -28.74 0.05
C GLN A 296 25.36 -29.70 -0.77
N LYS A 297 25.14 -29.78 -2.09
CA LYS A 297 26.02 -30.57 -2.99
C LYS A 297 27.45 -30.03 -2.99
N LYS A 298 27.63 -28.72 -3.12
CA LYS A 298 28.95 -28.08 -3.04
C LYS A 298 29.64 -28.30 -1.70
N ALA A 299 28.91 -28.20 -0.59
CA ALA A 299 29.44 -28.47 0.75
C ALA A 299 29.90 -29.93 0.92
N LYS A 300 29.14 -30.91 0.40
CA LYS A 300 29.53 -32.34 0.40
C LYS A 300 30.80 -32.58 -0.43
N THR A 301 30.91 -31.92 -1.59
CA THR A 301 32.11 -32.04 -2.46
C THR A 301 33.37 -31.46 -1.79
N VAL A 302 33.22 -30.30 -1.11
CA VAL A 302 34.33 -29.71 -0.36
C VAL A 302 34.76 -30.58 0.84
N ARG A 303 33.80 -31.15 1.58
CA ARG A 303 34.09 -32.12 2.66
C ARG A 303 34.78 -33.39 2.14
N GLY A 304 34.36 -33.91 0.99
CA GLY A 304 35.00 -35.08 0.36
C GLY A 304 36.45 -34.79 -0.05
N LYS A 305 36.70 -33.63 -0.65
CA LYS A 305 38.07 -33.20 -1.00
C LYS A 305 38.98 -32.96 0.22
N ARG A 306 38.45 -32.47 1.34
CA ARG A 306 39.21 -32.32 2.60
C ARG A 306 39.55 -33.68 3.22
N ARG A 307 38.63 -34.65 3.18
CA ARG A 307 38.93 -36.02 3.69
C ARG A 307 40.00 -36.71 2.88
N LYS A 308 39.97 -36.64 1.53
CA LYS A 308 41.05 -37.19 0.70
C LYS A 308 42.41 -36.59 0.95
N ARG A 309 42.50 -35.25 1.15
CA ARG A 309 43.76 -34.55 1.47
C ARG A 309 44.31 -34.89 2.85
N HIS A 310 43.52 -35.42 3.75
CA HIS A 310 44.03 -35.91 5.06
C HIS A 310 44.44 -37.37 5.03
N SER A 311 43.86 -38.23 4.17
CA SER A 311 44.31 -39.59 3.99
C SER A 311 45.66 -39.68 3.26
N ASP A 312 45.87 -38.80 2.26
CA ASP A 312 47.12 -38.74 1.47
C ASP A 312 48.31 -38.07 2.21
N LYS A 313 48.14 -37.63 3.49
CA LYS A 313 49.22 -37.09 4.36
C LYS A 313 49.57 -38.03 5.52
N SER A 314 48.92 -39.16 5.60
CA SER A 314 49.14 -40.18 6.65
C SER A 314 49.77 -41.49 6.12
N GLU A 315 50.15 -41.52 4.85
CA GLU A 315 51.11 -42.44 4.26
C GLU A 315 52.46 -41.71 4.05
#